data_4b4a42e8eec1960fe0c43384e52d0ddb
#
_entry.id   4b4a42e8eec1960fe0c43384e52d0ddb
#
_cell.length_a   1.000
_cell.length_b   1.000
_cell.length_c   1.000
_cell.angle_alpha   90.00
_cell.angle_beta   90.00
_cell.angle_gamma   90.00
#
_symmetry.space_group_name_H-M   'P 1'
#
loop_
_entity.id
_entity.type
_entity.pdbx_description
1 polymer ?
#
loop_
_entity_poly.entity_id
_entity_poly.type
_entity_poly.pdbx_seq_one_letter_code
_entity_poly.pdbx_strand_id
1 'polypeptide(L)'
;MHIVRHILIAWGPRDYFKGDFYRHSSAHFISEIGYHGCPAVSSLRQFIPEKDLWPIQNDAWDAHNTEYTLCIRDRGYDRNQLMVDQVRDMFGTECESLEQLAMLSQISQAEAKKFFIEQTRLKKWRRTGIIWWNMLDCWPQISDAVVDYYFHKKLAFYYIGRVQQPVCMVCAEP
;
A
#
# COMPACT_ATOMS: atom_id res chain seq x y z
N MET A 1 -11.01 31.81 14.37
CA MET A 1 -10.85 31.57 12.92
C MET A 1 -10.38 30.11 12.76
N HIS A 2 -11.31 29.17 12.55
CA HIS A 2 -10.96 27.75 12.38
C HIS A 2 -10.46 27.56 10.95
N ILE A 3 -9.16 27.37 10.78
CA ILE A 3 -8.60 26.88 9.51
C ILE A 3 -9.02 25.42 9.40
N VAL A 4 -10.06 25.17 8.68
CA VAL A 4 -10.49 23.81 8.33
C VAL A 4 -9.46 23.26 7.36
N ARG A 5 -8.70 22.28 7.80
CA ARG A 5 -7.77 21.55 6.92
C ARG A 5 -8.61 20.69 5.97
N HIS A 6 -8.93 21.25 4.79
CA HIS A 6 -9.80 20.61 3.81
C HIS A 6 -9.11 19.52 2.97
N ILE A 7 -7.80 19.55 2.88
CA ILE A 7 -6.97 18.64 2.09
C ILE A 7 -5.91 18.02 2.98
N LEU A 8 -5.72 16.73 2.90
CA LEU A 8 -4.71 15.98 3.66
C LEU A 8 -3.93 15.04 2.75
N ILE A 9 -2.62 15.12 2.83
CA ILE A 9 -1.71 14.04 2.41
C ILE A 9 -1.66 13.06 3.56
N ALA A 10 -2.23 11.86 3.39
CA ALA A 10 -2.45 10.92 4.48
C ALA A 10 -1.34 9.86 4.56
N TRP A 11 -0.09 10.30 4.61
CA TRP A 11 1.03 9.44 5.00
C TRP A 11 1.08 9.35 6.52
N GLY A 12 0.32 8.41 7.05
CA GLY A 12 0.19 8.18 8.49
C GLY A 12 1.41 7.49 9.12
N PRO A 13 1.24 6.93 10.32
CA PRO A 13 2.32 6.26 11.05
C PRO A 13 2.88 5.02 10.34
N ARG A 14 2.30 4.64 9.18
CA ARG A 14 2.72 3.49 8.34
C ARG A 14 2.57 2.15 9.04
N ASP A 15 1.70 2.10 10.03
CA ASP A 15 1.30 0.89 10.76
C ASP A 15 0.10 0.18 10.11
N TYR A 16 -0.60 -0.60 10.89
CA TYR A 16 -1.81 -1.30 10.45
C TYR A 16 -2.89 -0.33 9.96
N PHE A 17 -3.40 -0.55 8.76
CA PHE A 17 -4.30 0.38 8.05
C PHE A 17 -5.63 0.65 8.75
N LYS A 18 -6.05 -0.18 9.71
CA LYS A 18 -7.23 0.05 10.55
C LYS A 18 -6.92 0.82 11.84
N GLY A 19 -5.72 1.38 11.98
CA GLY A 19 -5.36 2.23 13.11
C GLY A 19 -6.17 3.53 13.18
N ASP A 20 -6.14 4.18 14.36
CA ASP A 20 -6.93 5.38 14.66
C ASP A 20 -6.69 6.53 13.67
N PHE A 21 -5.47 6.69 13.20
CA PHE A 21 -5.13 7.71 12.21
C PHE A 21 -5.99 7.61 10.95
N TYR A 22 -6.16 6.41 10.42
CA TYR A 22 -6.90 6.19 9.19
C TYR A 22 -8.42 6.20 9.41
N ARG A 23 -8.89 5.69 10.55
CA ARG A 23 -10.32 5.67 10.90
C ARG A 23 -10.87 7.07 11.19
N HIS A 24 -10.11 7.90 11.92
CA HIS A 24 -10.58 9.16 12.48
C HIS A 24 -10.12 10.40 11.71
N SER A 25 -9.54 10.24 10.51
CA SER A 25 -9.15 11.37 9.68
C SER A 25 -10.30 12.38 9.53
N SER A 26 -10.02 13.66 9.78
CA SER A 26 -10.96 14.78 9.62
C SER A 26 -10.96 15.40 8.23
N ALA A 27 -10.13 14.89 7.30
CA ALA A 27 -9.99 15.44 5.97
C ALA A 27 -11.30 15.45 5.18
N HIS A 28 -11.56 16.52 4.46
CA HIS A 28 -12.61 16.59 3.46
C HIS A 28 -12.20 15.93 2.14
N PHE A 29 -10.94 16.07 1.77
CA PHE A 29 -10.34 15.46 0.60
C PHE A 29 -8.97 14.87 0.97
N ILE A 30 -8.74 13.62 0.63
CA ILE A 30 -7.45 12.96 0.80
C ILE A 30 -6.74 13.01 -0.55
N SER A 31 -5.75 13.90 -0.65
CA SER A 31 -5.05 14.14 -1.91
C SER A 31 -3.99 13.08 -2.22
N GLU A 32 -3.54 12.34 -1.22
CA GLU A 32 -2.60 11.24 -1.41
C GLU A 32 -2.63 10.27 -0.24
N ILE A 33 -2.73 8.98 -0.52
CA ILE A 33 -2.62 7.88 0.44
C ILE A 33 -2.12 6.63 -0.28
N GLY A 34 -1.12 5.96 0.26
CA GLY A 34 -0.55 4.75 -0.30
C GLY A 34 -0.50 3.59 0.69
N TYR A 35 -0.25 2.41 0.16
CA TYR A 35 0.02 1.19 0.92
C TYR A 35 0.77 0.19 0.03
N HIS A 36 1.87 -0.38 0.54
CA HIS A 36 2.77 -1.22 -0.25
C HIS A 36 2.17 -2.59 -0.57
N GLY A 37 2.57 -3.11 -1.74
CA GLY A 37 2.31 -4.49 -2.15
C GLY A 37 3.36 -4.98 -3.13
N CYS A 38 3.85 -6.19 -2.91
CA CYS A 38 4.86 -6.81 -3.73
C CYS A 38 4.37 -7.00 -5.18
N PRO A 39 5.19 -6.76 -6.21
CA PRO A 39 4.90 -7.20 -7.58
C PRO A 39 4.69 -8.71 -7.66
N ALA A 40 4.14 -9.18 -8.77
CA ALA A 40 4.08 -10.61 -9.04
C ALA A 40 5.49 -11.23 -9.07
N VAL A 41 5.64 -12.47 -8.61
CA VAL A 41 6.94 -13.16 -8.61
C VAL A 41 7.53 -13.24 -10.01
N SER A 42 6.69 -13.42 -11.05
CA SER A 42 7.11 -13.38 -12.45
C SER A 42 7.68 -12.03 -12.89
N SER A 43 7.21 -10.93 -12.30
CA SER A 43 7.75 -9.59 -12.52
C SER A 43 9.08 -9.38 -11.80
N LEU A 44 9.16 -9.80 -10.53
CA LEU A 44 10.40 -9.72 -9.74
C LEU A 44 11.57 -10.41 -10.44
N ARG A 45 11.33 -11.60 -11.00
CA ARG A 45 12.35 -12.36 -11.76
C ARG A 45 12.86 -11.67 -13.01
N GLN A 46 12.24 -10.60 -13.46
CA GLN A 46 12.71 -9.82 -14.63
C GLN A 46 13.73 -8.74 -14.26
N PHE A 47 13.82 -8.37 -12.98
CA PHE A 47 14.71 -7.28 -12.56
C PHE A 47 15.54 -7.58 -11.30
N ILE A 48 15.21 -8.63 -10.54
CA ILE A 48 16.00 -9.11 -9.40
C ILE A 48 16.67 -10.44 -9.81
N PRO A 49 18.00 -10.56 -9.67
CA PRO A 49 18.70 -11.83 -9.93
C PRO A 49 18.12 -12.99 -9.11
N GLU A 50 18.03 -14.18 -9.68
CA GLU A 50 17.41 -15.36 -9.04
C GLU A 50 17.98 -15.66 -7.63
N LYS A 51 19.30 -15.51 -7.47
CA LYS A 51 19.99 -15.72 -6.17
C LYS A 51 19.63 -14.68 -5.10
N ASP A 52 19.11 -13.52 -5.50
CA ASP A 52 18.80 -12.37 -4.63
C ASP A 52 17.28 -12.21 -4.44
N LEU A 53 16.45 -13.10 -5.01
CA LEU A 53 14.99 -13.02 -4.87
C LEU A 53 14.53 -13.26 -3.44
N TRP A 54 15.25 -14.11 -2.68
CA TRP A 54 14.91 -14.43 -1.31
C TRP A 54 16.18 -14.78 -0.50
N PRO A 55 16.33 -14.32 0.77
CA PRO A 55 15.47 -13.35 1.46
C PRO A 55 15.59 -11.93 0.90
N ILE A 56 14.62 -11.08 1.20
CA ILE A 56 14.50 -9.73 0.60
C ILE A 56 15.49 -8.69 1.17
N GLN A 57 16.21 -9.01 2.25
CA GLN A 57 17.15 -8.10 2.89
C GLN A 57 18.49 -8.11 2.17
N ASN A 58 18.54 -7.58 0.95
CA ASN A 58 19.74 -7.52 0.13
C ASN A 58 19.76 -6.30 -0.79
N ASP A 59 20.93 -6.01 -1.37
CA ASP A 59 21.17 -4.81 -2.18
C ASP A 59 20.32 -4.76 -3.46
N ALA A 60 19.93 -5.90 -4.02
CA ALA A 60 19.08 -5.93 -5.20
C ALA A 60 17.66 -5.45 -4.90
N TRP A 61 17.09 -5.85 -3.77
CA TRP A 61 15.80 -5.33 -3.29
C TRP A 61 15.90 -3.85 -2.91
N ASP A 62 16.98 -3.45 -2.25
CA ASP A 62 17.22 -2.05 -1.87
C ASP A 62 17.30 -1.14 -3.09
N ALA A 63 17.97 -1.59 -4.17
CA ALA A 63 18.08 -0.84 -5.41
C ALA A 63 16.73 -0.58 -6.10
N HIS A 64 15.74 -1.42 -5.85
CA HIS A 64 14.39 -1.31 -6.39
C HIS A 64 13.35 -0.81 -5.39
N ASN A 65 13.81 -0.30 -4.25
CA ASN A 65 12.96 0.29 -3.21
C ASN A 65 12.57 1.73 -3.57
N THR A 66 11.33 2.12 -3.32
CA THR A 66 10.82 3.48 -3.63
C THR A 66 11.35 4.57 -2.71
N GLU A 67 11.91 4.24 -1.58
CA GLU A 67 12.53 5.18 -0.64
C GLU A 67 13.96 4.78 -0.31
N TYR A 68 14.76 4.47 -1.35
CA TYR A 68 16.18 4.21 -1.14
C TYR A 68 16.95 5.53 -1.03
N THR A 69 17.33 5.88 0.18
CA THR A 69 18.49 6.75 0.42
C THR A 69 19.40 6.05 1.41
N LEU A 70 20.72 6.16 1.22
CA LEU A 70 21.74 5.66 2.17
C LEU A 70 21.46 6.12 3.62
N CYS A 71 20.70 7.21 3.79
CA CYS A 71 20.26 7.74 5.08
C CYS A 71 19.04 7.02 5.69
N ILE A 72 18.36 6.14 4.96
CA ILE A 72 17.08 5.56 5.40
C ILE A 72 17.30 4.36 6.30
N ARG A 73 18.33 3.55 6.07
CA ARG A 73 18.70 2.47 7.02
C ARG A 73 18.93 3.00 8.44
N ASP A 74 19.51 4.19 8.55
CA ASP A 74 19.74 4.85 9.85
C ASP A 74 18.46 5.45 10.46
N ARG A 75 17.38 5.64 9.69
CA ARG A 75 16.12 6.26 10.13
C ARG A 75 14.95 5.29 10.28
N GLY A 76 15.13 4.00 10.03
CA GLY A 76 14.09 2.97 10.16
C GLY A 76 12.98 3.02 9.09
N TYR A 77 13.24 3.62 7.93
CA TYR A 77 12.28 3.75 6.82
C TYR A 77 12.61 2.84 5.64
N ASP A 78 12.85 1.58 5.87
CA ASP A 78 12.94 0.61 4.79
C ASP A 78 11.53 0.18 4.36
N ARG A 79 11.13 0.55 3.14
CA ARG A 79 9.81 0.23 2.59
C ARG A 79 9.61 -1.26 2.32
N ASN A 80 10.66 -1.98 2.02
CA ASN A 80 10.57 -3.43 1.86
C ASN A 80 10.32 -4.10 3.21
N GLN A 81 11.03 -3.65 4.26
CA GLN A 81 10.80 -4.14 5.62
C GLN A 81 9.41 -3.73 6.14
N LEU A 82 8.98 -2.49 5.87
CA LEU A 82 7.64 -2.02 6.22
C LEU A 82 6.55 -2.92 5.63
N MET A 83 6.71 -3.36 4.38
CA MET A 83 5.76 -4.28 3.75
C MET A 83 5.71 -5.63 4.47
N VAL A 84 6.86 -6.17 4.92
CA VAL A 84 6.93 -7.39 5.73
C VAL A 84 6.25 -7.19 7.08
N ASP A 85 6.52 -6.07 7.74
CA ASP A 85 5.91 -5.73 9.04
C ASP A 85 4.39 -5.60 8.92
N GLN A 86 3.89 -4.99 7.87
CA GLN A 86 2.45 -4.88 7.58
C GLN A 86 1.80 -6.25 7.34
N VAL A 87 2.50 -7.18 6.70
CA VAL A 87 2.04 -8.58 6.56
C VAL A 87 1.98 -9.26 7.92
N ARG A 88 3.02 -9.13 8.72
CA ARG A 88 3.07 -9.70 10.08
C ARG A 88 1.94 -9.14 10.96
N ASP A 89 1.72 -7.83 10.93
CA ASP A 89 0.67 -7.18 11.73
C ASP A 89 -0.74 -7.65 11.32
N MET A 90 -0.95 -7.91 10.03
CA MET A 90 -2.27 -8.34 9.53
C MET A 90 -2.54 -9.82 9.76
N PHE A 91 -1.53 -10.68 9.57
CA PHE A 91 -1.72 -12.14 9.54
C PHE A 91 -1.15 -12.86 10.76
N GLY A 92 -0.36 -12.17 11.60
CA GLY A 92 0.28 -12.77 12.78
C GLY A 92 1.34 -13.81 12.43
N THR A 93 1.93 -13.76 11.23
CA THR A 93 2.93 -14.73 10.76
C THR A 93 4.07 -14.07 9.99
N GLU A 94 5.23 -14.68 10.04
CA GLU A 94 6.36 -14.33 9.16
C GLU A 94 6.23 -15.05 7.82
N CYS A 95 6.76 -14.45 6.76
CA CYS A 95 6.80 -15.09 5.44
C CYS A 95 8.00 -16.02 5.34
N GLU A 96 7.77 -17.23 4.87
CA GLU A 96 8.79 -18.28 4.70
C GLU A 96 9.28 -18.39 3.24
N SER A 97 8.62 -17.71 2.30
CA SER A 97 8.98 -17.73 0.88
C SER A 97 8.57 -16.45 0.16
N LEU A 98 9.19 -16.23 -1.00
CA LEU A 98 8.86 -15.12 -1.87
C LEU A 98 7.39 -15.15 -2.34
N GLU A 99 6.90 -16.32 -2.69
CA GLU A 99 5.51 -16.53 -3.14
C GLU A 99 4.52 -16.16 -2.03
N GLN A 100 4.83 -16.54 -0.80
CA GLN A 100 4.00 -16.20 0.36
C GLN A 100 4.02 -14.69 0.61
N LEU A 101 5.20 -14.05 0.59
CA LEU A 101 5.31 -12.60 0.73
C LEU A 101 4.54 -11.87 -0.36
N ALA A 102 4.71 -12.26 -1.63
CA ALA A 102 4.00 -11.65 -2.75
C ALA A 102 2.48 -11.76 -2.58
N MET A 103 1.98 -12.92 -2.20
CA MET A 103 0.56 -13.15 -1.97
C MET A 103 0.02 -12.32 -0.78
N LEU A 104 0.63 -12.44 0.39
CA LEU A 104 0.14 -11.81 1.62
C LEU A 104 0.25 -10.29 1.57
N SER A 105 1.33 -9.75 0.99
CA SER A 105 1.47 -8.29 0.85
C SER A 105 0.47 -7.71 -0.15
N GLN A 106 0.13 -8.42 -1.23
CA GLN A 106 -0.92 -7.98 -2.14
C GLN A 106 -2.31 -8.02 -1.50
N ILE A 107 -2.59 -9.00 -0.62
CA ILE A 107 -3.84 -9.03 0.15
C ILE A 107 -3.87 -7.84 1.12
N SER A 108 -2.78 -7.59 1.85
CA SER A 108 -2.64 -6.47 2.78
C SER A 108 -2.86 -5.13 2.06
N GLN A 109 -2.21 -4.92 0.90
CA GLN A 109 -2.40 -3.73 0.07
C GLN A 109 -3.86 -3.58 -0.40
N ALA A 110 -4.47 -4.68 -0.84
CA ALA A 110 -5.84 -4.67 -1.37
C ALA A 110 -6.85 -4.30 -0.30
N GLU A 111 -6.75 -4.90 0.88
CA GLU A 111 -7.63 -4.60 2.01
C GLU A 111 -7.43 -3.17 2.54
N ALA A 112 -6.17 -2.68 2.59
CA ALA A 112 -5.90 -1.31 3.01
C ALA A 112 -6.51 -0.29 2.04
N LYS A 113 -6.28 -0.42 0.74
CA LYS A 113 -6.83 0.50 -0.27
C LYS A 113 -8.36 0.43 -0.33
N LYS A 114 -8.94 -0.75 -0.22
CA LYS A 114 -10.38 -0.93 -0.06
C LYS A 114 -10.90 -0.17 1.16
N PHE A 115 -10.30 -0.38 2.33
CA PHE A 115 -10.68 0.27 3.57
C PHE A 115 -10.64 1.81 3.46
N PHE A 116 -9.59 2.39 2.90
CA PHE A 116 -9.47 3.84 2.73
C PHE A 116 -10.58 4.42 1.85
N ILE A 117 -10.93 3.73 0.76
CA ILE A 117 -12.01 4.16 -0.13
C ILE A 117 -13.36 4.01 0.57
N GLU A 118 -13.60 2.90 1.24
CA GLU A 118 -14.84 2.63 1.98
C GLU A 118 -15.06 3.65 3.11
N GLN A 119 -14.03 3.94 3.93
CA GLN A 119 -14.09 4.98 4.95
C GLN A 119 -14.39 6.38 4.36
N THR A 120 -13.92 6.65 3.15
CA THR A 120 -14.24 7.89 2.45
C THR A 120 -15.69 7.89 1.99
N ARG A 121 -16.20 6.80 1.45
CA ARG A 121 -17.58 6.64 0.98
C ARG A 121 -18.60 6.68 2.14
N LEU A 122 -18.29 6.09 3.30
CA LEU A 122 -19.13 6.15 4.51
C LEU A 122 -19.34 7.59 5.00
N LYS A 123 -18.37 8.46 4.79
CA LYS A 123 -18.42 9.87 5.16
C LYS A 123 -18.84 10.78 3.98
N LYS A 124 -19.57 10.23 2.99
CA LYS A 124 -20.10 10.96 1.84
C LYS A 124 -20.81 12.23 2.28
N TRP A 125 -20.69 13.28 1.49
CA TRP A 125 -21.07 14.67 1.69
C TRP A 125 -20.13 15.46 2.61
N ARG A 126 -19.54 14.85 3.64
CA ARG A 126 -18.46 15.48 4.38
C ARG A 126 -17.10 15.24 3.69
N ARG A 127 -16.85 14.03 3.20
CA ARG A 127 -15.69 13.73 2.35
C ARG A 127 -16.09 13.78 0.89
N THR A 128 -15.26 14.46 0.09
CA THR A 128 -15.52 14.74 -1.32
C THR A 128 -14.69 13.87 -2.25
N GLY A 129 -13.61 13.28 -1.78
CA GLY A 129 -12.79 12.39 -2.58
C GLY A 129 -11.55 11.87 -1.89
N ILE A 130 -10.93 10.91 -2.57
CA ILE A 130 -9.65 10.30 -2.21
C ILE A 130 -8.87 10.00 -3.48
N ILE A 131 -7.59 10.35 -3.50
CA ILE A 131 -6.62 9.91 -4.50
C ILE A 131 -5.68 8.92 -3.83
N TRP A 132 -5.76 7.68 -4.24
CA TRP A 132 -4.86 6.65 -3.77
C TRP A 132 -3.60 6.59 -4.65
N TRP A 133 -2.46 6.49 -4.03
CA TRP A 133 -1.16 6.36 -4.65
C TRP A 133 -0.81 4.90 -4.83
N ASN A 134 -0.46 4.40 -6.01
CA ASN A 134 -0.60 4.98 -7.33
C ASN A 134 -1.03 3.90 -8.33
N MET A 135 -1.24 4.26 -9.61
CA MET A 135 -1.80 3.34 -10.60
C MET A 135 -0.77 2.37 -11.17
N LEU A 136 0.37 2.88 -11.64
CA LEU A 136 1.34 2.14 -12.41
C LEU A 136 2.76 2.53 -12.01
N ASP A 137 3.64 1.54 -11.89
CA ASP A 137 5.06 1.77 -11.71
C ASP A 137 5.70 2.30 -12.99
N CYS A 138 6.52 3.35 -12.88
CA CYS A 138 7.21 3.97 -14.03
C CYS A 138 8.58 3.34 -14.33
N TRP A 139 9.07 2.47 -13.47
CA TRP A 139 10.28 1.68 -13.61
C TRP A 139 10.17 0.40 -12.77
N PRO A 140 11.04 -0.63 -12.93
CA PRO A 140 10.99 -1.83 -12.11
C PRO A 140 11.25 -1.51 -10.64
N GLN A 141 10.21 -1.52 -9.80
CA GLN A 141 10.29 -1.16 -8.39
C GLN A 141 9.28 -1.92 -7.53
N ILE A 142 9.48 -1.90 -6.22
CA ILE A 142 8.54 -2.38 -5.21
C ILE A 142 7.85 -1.17 -4.60
N SER A 143 6.53 -1.03 -4.77
CA SER A 143 5.83 0.21 -4.48
C SER A 143 4.37 0.04 -4.07
N ASP A 144 3.70 1.19 -3.87
CA ASP A 144 2.25 1.32 -3.64
C ASP A 144 1.40 1.13 -4.91
N ALA A 145 2.03 1.04 -6.11
CA ALA A 145 1.32 0.88 -7.37
C ALA A 145 0.45 -0.40 -7.38
N VAL A 146 -0.69 -0.31 -8.05
CA VAL A 146 -1.62 -1.44 -8.18
C VAL A 146 -1.45 -2.21 -9.50
N VAL A 147 -0.63 -1.66 -10.40
CA VAL A 147 -0.12 -2.32 -11.60
C VAL A 147 1.39 -2.17 -11.58
N ASP A 148 2.13 -3.26 -11.72
CA ASP A 148 3.58 -3.21 -11.75
C ASP A 148 4.13 -2.73 -13.11
N TYR A 149 5.44 -2.49 -13.19
CA TYR A 149 6.10 -2.00 -14.40
C TYR A 149 5.87 -2.88 -15.63
N TYR A 150 5.66 -4.18 -15.44
CA TYR A 150 5.41 -5.16 -16.52
C TYR A 150 3.92 -5.34 -16.83
N PHE A 151 3.09 -4.40 -16.37
CA PHE A 151 1.64 -4.38 -16.56
C PHE A 151 0.87 -5.52 -15.89
N HIS A 152 1.47 -6.23 -14.93
CA HIS A 152 0.73 -7.17 -14.11
C HIS A 152 -0.09 -6.45 -13.04
N LYS A 153 -1.39 -6.72 -13.02
CA LYS A 153 -2.31 -6.15 -12.04
C LYS A 153 -2.16 -6.87 -10.71
N LYS A 154 -1.83 -6.11 -9.65
CA LYS A 154 -1.86 -6.61 -8.29
C LYS A 154 -3.30 -6.79 -7.81
N LEU A 155 -3.52 -7.53 -6.73
CA LEU A 155 -4.86 -7.79 -6.19
C LEU A 155 -5.65 -6.50 -5.90
N ALA A 156 -4.97 -5.47 -5.42
CA ALA A 156 -5.57 -4.18 -5.12
C ALA A 156 -6.27 -3.51 -6.31
N PHE A 157 -5.79 -3.74 -7.56
CA PHE A 157 -6.46 -3.24 -8.76
C PHE A 157 -7.92 -3.68 -8.84
N TYR A 158 -8.18 -4.95 -8.55
CA TYR A 158 -9.52 -5.53 -8.62
C TYR A 158 -10.39 -5.08 -7.44
N TYR A 159 -9.83 -4.96 -6.25
CA TYR A 159 -10.53 -4.48 -5.06
C TYR A 159 -10.97 -3.04 -5.21
N ILE A 160 -10.09 -2.16 -5.70
CA ILE A 160 -10.42 -0.77 -6.00
C ILE A 160 -11.55 -0.69 -7.03
N GLY A 161 -11.45 -1.47 -8.12
CA GLY A 161 -12.50 -1.50 -9.15
C GLY A 161 -13.87 -1.88 -8.60
N ARG A 162 -13.94 -2.76 -7.59
CA ARG A 162 -15.19 -3.13 -6.92
C ARG A 162 -15.73 -2.01 -6.03
N VAL A 163 -14.89 -1.47 -5.15
CA VAL A 163 -15.36 -0.47 -4.17
C VAL A 163 -15.57 0.92 -4.75
N GLN A 164 -15.13 1.15 -5.98
CA GLN A 164 -15.38 2.39 -6.73
C GLN A 164 -16.60 2.31 -7.66
N GLN A 165 -17.34 1.20 -7.66
CA GLN A 165 -18.59 1.13 -8.42
C GLN A 165 -19.58 2.22 -7.95
N PRO A 166 -20.46 2.74 -8.85
CA PRO A 166 -21.44 3.77 -8.50
C PRO A 166 -22.28 3.39 -7.27
N VAL A 167 -22.69 2.13 -7.20
CA VAL A 167 -23.37 1.53 -6.04
C VAL A 167 -22.45 0.51 -5.38
N CYS A 168 -22.21 0.68 -4.10
CA CYS A 168 -21.36 -0.21 -3.30
C CYS A 168 -21.94 -0.34 -1.90
N MET A 169 -22.05 -1.57 -1.41
CA MET A 169 -22.39 -1.85 -0.03
C MET A 169 -21.12 -1.76 0.82
N VAL A 170 -21.18 -0.96 1.87
CA VAL A 170 -20.07 -0.77 2.81
C VAL A 170 -20.59 -1.03 4.21
N CYS A 171 -19.91 -1.91 4.96
CA CYS A 171 -20.18 -2.14 6.36
C CYS A 171 -19.29 -1.23 7.20
N ALA A 172 -19.91 -0.44 8.08
CA ALA A 172 -19.18 0.29 9.12
C ALA A 172 -18.74 -0.72 10.19
N GLU A 173 -17.43 -0.76 10.45
CA GLU A 173 -16.90 -1.47 11.61
C GLU A 173 -16.98 -0.53 12.82
N PRO A 174 -17.36 -1.04 14.01
CA PRO A 174 -17.46 -0.25 15.24
C PRO A 174 -16.10 0.30 15.69
#